data_ae4176f0b3ece9a29e8b5ab048a569ae
#
_entry.id   ae4176f0b3ece9a29e8b5ab048a569ae
#
_cell.length_a   1.000
_cell.length_b   1.000
_cell.length_c   1.000
_cell.angle_alpha   90.00
_cell.angle_beta   90.00
_cell.angle_gamma   90.00
#
_symmetry.space_group_name_H-M   'P 1'
#
loop_
_entity.id
_entity.type
_entity.pdbx_description
1 polymer ?
#
loop_
_entity_poly.entity_id
_entity_poly.type
_entity_poly.pdbx_seq_one_letter_code
_entity_poly.pdbx_strand_id
1 'polypeptide(L)'
;SDIYTLETVVPPQSPYAYVPNSATNLPLHASASGKLLIAHMSPKEQKKLIENSDLQALTQYTITKKEELWNCIKEITRQGYAVELSELSVGIGSIAVPIFDLRGTLRATISLVGSTEMLRSNLNRMVAELQRAGERITNKISYPNTTLHKFQ
;
A
#
# COMPACT_ATOMS: atom_id res chain seq x y z
N SER A 1 -6.32 6.19 -12.97
CA SER A 1 -5.16 5.36 -12.58
C SER A 1 -5.66 4.15 -11.83
N ASP A 2 -5.28 2.99 -12.29
CA ASP A 2 -5.75 1.72 -11.77
C ASP A 2 -4.61 1.00 -11.06
N ILE A 3 -4.93 0.24 -10.03
CA ILE A 3 -3.97 -0.62 -9.32
C ILE A 3 -4.27 -2.07 -9.70
N TYR A 4 -3.23 -2.77 -10.10
CA TYR A 4 -3.28 -4.19 -10.41
C TYR A 4 -2.41 -4.98 -9.43
N THR A 5 -2.95 -6.07 -8.91
CA THR A 5 -2.18 -7.03 -8.12
C THR A 5 -1.31 -7.86 -9.07
N LEU A 6 0.01 -7.81 -8.90
CA LEU A 6 0.97 -8.57 -9.70
C LEU A 6 1.16 -9.98 -9.15
N GLU A 7 1.23 -10.11 -7.83
CA GLU A 7 1.50 -11.37 -7.14
C GLU A 7 0.87 -11.35 -5.75
N THR A 8 0.41 -12.49 -5.30
CA THR A 8 -0.11 -12.67 -3.93
C THR A 8 0.50 -13.93 -3.32
N VAL A 9 1.16 -13.78 -2.18
CA VAL A 9 1.70 -14.89 -1.40
C VAL A 9 0.80 -15.13 -0.20
N VAL A 10 0.19 -16.31 -0.13
CA VAL A 10 -0.66 -16.73 0.99
C VAL A 10 0.11 -17.80 1.78
N PRO A 11 0.38 -17.57 3.07
CA PRO A 11 1.02 -18.61 3.90
C PRO A 11 0.17 -19.89 3.94
N PRO A 12 0.78 -21.10 3.90
CA PRO A 12 0.05 -22.37 3.84
C PRO A 12 -0.96 -22.60 4.97
N GLN A 13 -0.76 -21.97 6.13
CA GLN A 13 -1.63 -22.08 7.30
C GLN A 13 -2.43 -20.80 7.56
N SER A 14 -2.56 -19.92 6.57
CA SER A 14 -3.34 -18.70 6.73
C SER A 14 -4.82 -19.03 6.94
N PRO A 15 -5.45 -18.59 8.05
CA PRO A 15 -6.89 -18.74 8.23
C PRO A 15 -7.69 -17.82 7.29
N TYR A 16 -7.02 -16.91 6.59
CA TYR A 16 -7.60 -15.92 5.70
C TYR A 16 -7.43 -16.35 4.25
N ALA A 17 -8.50 -16.82 3.64
CA ALA A 17 -8.57 -17.12 2.21
C ALA A 17 -8.83 -15.87 1.35
N TYR A 18 -8.51 -14.67 1.86
CA TYR A 18 -8.63 -13.46 1.07
C TYR A 18 -7.47 -13.40 0.09
N VAL A 19 -7.68 -13.95 -1.08
CA VAL A 19 -6.82 -13.71 -2.25
C VAL A 19 -7.50 -12.59 -3.04
N PRO A 20 -6.92 -11.37 -3.08
CA PRO A 20 -7.42 -10.35 -3.99
C PRO A 20 -7.41 -10.94 -5.40
N ASN A 21 -8.55 -10.96 -6.05
CA ASN A 21 -8.60 -11.38 -7.45
C ASN A 21 -7.69 -10.42 -8.23
N SER A 22 -6.68 -10.94 -8.91
CA SER A 22 -5.68 -10.16 -9.68
C SER A 22 -6.28 -9.21 -10.72
N ALA A 23 -7.56 -9.37 -11.04
CA ALA A 23 -8.34 -8.51 -11.93
C ALA A 23 -9.17 -7.43 -11.19
N THR A 24 -9.10 -7.35 -9.86
CA THR A 24 -9.95 -6.41 -9.10
C THR A 24 -9.27 -5.05 -9.02
N ASN A 25 -9.92 -4.06 -9.58
CA ASN A 25 -9.53 -2.66 -9.45
C ASN A 25 -9.77 -2.21 -8.01
N LEU A 26 -8.69 -1.97 -7.25
CA LEU A 26 -8.80 -1.55 -5.84
C LEU A 26 -9.18 -0.06 -5.77
N PRO A 27 -10.20 0.30 -4.97
CA PRO A 27 -10.54 1.69 -4.75
C PRO A 27 -9.36 2.45 -4.13
N LEU A 28 -8.89 3.51 -4.82
CA LEU A 28 -7.70 4.25 -4.41
C LEU A 28 -7.84 4.87 -3.01
N HIS A 29 -9.03 5.36 -2.68
CA HIS A 29 -9.28 6.05 -1.41
C HIS A 29 -9.41 5.11 -0.21
N ALA A 30 -9.80 3.85 -0.44
CA ALA A 30 -10.12 2.89 0.63
C ALA A 30 -9.07 1.78 0.80
N SER A 31 -8.04 1.72 -0.04
CA SER A 31 -6.96 0.74 0.07
C SER A 31 -5.63 1.38 0.50
N ALA A 32 -4.81 0.67 1.27
CA ALA A 32 -3.50 1.18 1.69
C ALA A 32 -2.60 1.46 0.47
N SER A 33 -2.53 0.54 -0.49
CA SER A 33 -1.78 0.74 -1.74
C SER A 33 -2.28 1.92 -2.55
N GLY A 34 -3.60 2.12 -2.62
CA GLY A 34 -4.21 3.26 -3.32
C GLY A 34 -3.87 4.60 -2.69
N LYS A 35 -4.01 4.72 -1.37
CA LYS A 35 -3.64 5.92 -0.62
C LYS A 35 -2.15 6.22 -0.73
N LEU A 36 -1.30 5.18 -0.70
CA LEU A 36 0.13 5.32 -0.90
C LEU A 36 0.48 5.82 -2.31
N LEU A 37 -0.19 5.29 -3.34
CA LEU A 37 -0.04 5.78 -4.71
C LEU A 37 -0.40 7.27 -4.82
N ILE A 38 -1.54 7.68 -4.25
CA ILE A 38 -1.94 9.10 -4.23
C ILE A 38 -0.86 9.95 -3.55
N ALA A 39 -0.30 9.50 -2.42
CA ALA A 39 0.73 10.23 -1.68
C ALA A 39 2.01 10.50 -2.49
N HIS A 40 2.28 9.68 -3.52
CA HIS A 40 3.46 9.81 -4.39
C HIS A 40 3.16 10.47 -5.75
N MET A 41 1.95 10.89 -6.00
CA MET A 41 1.59 11.70 -7.17
C MET A 41 2.08 13.15 -7.01
N SER A 42 2.24 13.86 -8.12
CA SER A 42 2.48 15.30 -8.07
C SER A 42 1.29 16.04 -7.41
N PRO A 43 1.52 17.19 -6.76
CA PRO A 43 0.44 17.95 -6.12
C PRO A 43 -0.75 18.27 -7.04
N LYS A 44 -0.46 18.50 -8.33
CA LYS A 44 -1.49 18.75 -9.34
C LYS A 44 -2.35 17.51 -9.61
N GLU A 45 -1.72 16.35 -9.69
CA GLU A 45 -2.41 15.07 -9.90
C GLU A 45 -3.22 14.67 -8.67
N GLN A 46 -2.64 14.80 -7.45
CA GLN A 46 -3.35 14.57 -6.20
C GLN A 46 -4.64 15.41 -6.15
N LYS A 47 -4.51 16.72 -6.40
CA LYS A 47 -5.65 17.64 -6.39
C LYS A 47 -6.70 17.20 -7.39
N LYS A 48 -6.31 16.97 -8.65
CA LYS A 48 -7.22 16.55 -9.71
C LYS A 48 -7.94 15.24 -9.35
N LEU A 49 -7.21 14.27 -8.81
CA LEU A 49 -7.77 12.98 -8.46
C LEU A 49 -8.76 13.10 -7.30
N ILE A 50 -8.35 13.72 -6.19
CA ILE A 50 -9.19 13.82 -4.97
C ILE A 50 -10.43 14.66 -5.22
N GLU A 51 -10.31 15.79 -5.94
CA GLU A 51 -11.45 16.66 -6.22
C GLU A 51 -12.50 16.01 -7.13
N ASN A 52 -12.07 15.17 -8.07
CA ASN A 52 -12.96 14.50 -9.02
C ASN A 52 -13.35 13.06 -8.59
N SER A 53 -12.85 12.57 -7.46
CA SER A 53 -13.20 11.24 -6.97
C SER A 53 -14.58 11.21 -6.32
N ASP A 54 -15.33 10.17 -6.66
CA ASP A 54 -16.46 9.71 -5.86
C ASP A 54 -15.90 8.81 -4.74
N LEU A 55 -15.90 9.32 -3.52
CA LEU A 55 -15.42 8.60 -2.34
C LEU A 55 -16.53 7.71 -1.80
N GLN A 56 -16.89 6.67 -2.55
CA GLN A 56 -17.95 5.74 -2.20
C GLN A 56 -17.68 5.07 -0.85
N ALA A 57 -18.67 5.06 0.04
CA ALA A 57 -18.62 4.32 1.28
C ALA A 57 -18.74 2.81 1.00
N LEU A 58 -17.69 2.06 1.31
CA LEU A 58 -17.67 0.59 1.20
C LEU A 58 -17.99 -0.05 2.55
N THR A 59 -17.59 0.63 3.62
CA THR A 59 -17.91 0.28 5.01
C THR A 59 -18.21 1.56 5.78
N GLN A 60 -18.62 1.42 7.03
CA GLN A 60 -18.77 2.58 7.93
C GLN A 60 -17.45 3.28 8.30
N TYR A 61 -16.30 2.66 7.98
CA TYR A 61 -14.96 3.18 8.28
C TYR A 61 -14.28 3.81 7.06
N THR A 62 -14.88 3.69 5.88
CA THR A 62 -14.33 4.27 4.66
C THR A 62 -14.26 5.79 4.75
N ILE A 63 -13.12 6.38 4.37
CA ILE A 63 -12.99 7.83 4.24
C ILE A 63 -13.85 8.30 3.07
N THR A 64 -14.87 9.11 3.35
CA THR A 64 -15.82 9.64 2.36
C THR A 64 -15.74 11.15 2.18
N LYS A 65 -14.94 11.84 3.00
CA LYS A 65 -14.74 13.29 2.87
C LYS A 65 -13.38 13.61 2.29
N LYS A 66 -13.36 14.48 1.31
CA LYS A 66 -12.12 14.88 0.61
C LYS A 66 -11.08 15.48 1.55
N GLU A 67 -11.52 16.27 2.53
CA GLU A 67 -10.64 16.86 3.54
C GLU A 67 -9.97 15.78 4.42
N GLU A 68 -10.72 14.78 4.85
CA GLU A 68 -10.18 13.65 5.63
C GLU A 68 -9.17 12.85 4.80
N LEU A 69 -9.46 12.63 3.51
CA LEU A 69 -8.52 11.98 2.59
C LEU A 69 -7.25 12.81 2.41
N TRP A 70 -7.35 14.12 2.23
CA TRP A 70 -6.19 15.02 2.16
C TRP A 70 -5.30 14.92 3.39
N ASN A 71 -5.88 14.90 4.58
CA ASN A 71 -5.12 14.78 5.83
C ASN A 71 -4.45 13.41 5.93
N CYS A 72 -5.15 12.35 5.56
CA CYS A 72 -4.59 11.00 5.47
C CYS A 72 -3.40 10.93 4.51
N ILE A 73 -3.52 11.53 3.32
CA ILE A 73 -2.43 11.54 2.32
C ILE A 73 -1.21 12.32 2.81
N LYS A 74 -1.40 13.45 3.47
CA LYS A 74 -0.30 14.22 4.09
C LYS A 74 0.45 13.39 5.13
N GLU A 75 -0.29 12.65 5.97
CA GLU A 75 0.32 11.78 6.97
C GLU A 75 1.09 10.63 6.33
N ILE A 76 0.54 10.00 5.30
CA ILE A 76 1.24 8.96 4.53
C ILE A 76 2.54 9.50 3.92
N THR A 77 2.50 10.69 3.33
CA THR A 77 3.71 11.34 2.78
C THR A 77 4.77 11.57 3.85
N ARG A 78 4.36 11.95 5.07
CA ARG A 78 5.28 12.20 6.19
C ARG A 78 5.90 10.92 6.76
N GLN A 79 5.10 9.85 6.90
CA GLN A 79 5.54 8.61 7.56
C GLN A 79 6.12 7.56 6.59
N GLY A 80 5.85 7.67 5.29
CA GLY A 80 6.40 6.79 4.25
C GLY A 80 5.70 5.43 4.11
N TYR A 81 4.55 5.23 4.75
CA TYR A 81 3.73 4.03 4.59
C TYR A 81 2.25 4.36 4.76
N ALA A 82 1.39 3.50 4.26
CA ALA A 82 -0.06 3.64 4.41
C ALA A 82 -0.64 2.48 5.23
N VAL A 83 -1.70 2.79 5.96
CA VAL A 83 -2.51 1.81 6.70
C VAL A 83 -3.98 2.06 6.35
N GLU A 84 -4.74 1.00 6.17
CA GLU A 84 -6.20 1.04 6.20
C GLU A 84 -6.72 -0.06 7.14
N LEU A 85 -7.76 0.23 7.88
CA LEU A 85 -8.31 -0.67 8.87
C LEU A 85 -9.83 -0.72 8.72
N SER A 86 -10.32 -1.76 8.05
CA SER A 86 -11.75 -1.97 7.75
C SER A 86 -12.37 -0.97 6.77
N GLU A 87 -11.59 -0.18 6.04
CA GLU A 87 -12.14 0.78 5.09
C GLU A 87 -12.65 0.10 3.82
N LEU A 88 -11.93 -0.94 3.35
CA LEU A 88 -12.32 -1.72 2.16
C LEU A 88 -13.28 -2.85 2.53
N SER A 89 -13.05 -3.52 3.65
CA SER A 89 -13.87 -4.64 4.14
C SER A 89 -13.79 -4.71 5.65
N VAL A 90 -14.95 -4.80 6.32
CA VAL A 90 -15.01 -4.85 7.79
C VAL A 90 -14.22 -6.04 8.34
N GLY A 91 -13.39 -5.78 9.36
CA GLY A 91 -12.54 -6.79 10.01
C GLY A 91 -11.22 -7.09 9.28
N ILE A 92 -11.06 -6.62 8.05
CA ILE A 92 -9.82 -6.75 7.26
C ILE A 92 -9.13 -5.39 7.17
N GLY A 93 -7.81 -5.40 7.22
CA GLY A 93 -7.01 -4.21 6.99
C GLY A 93 -5.76 -4.51 6.19
N SER A 94 -5.05 -3.47 5.81
CA SER A 94 -3.79 -3.58 5.09
C SER A 94 -2.78 -2.50 5.48
N ILE A 95 -1.49 -2.85 5.34
CA ILE A 95 -0.35 -1.95 5.44
C ILE A 95 0.34 -1.99 4.09
N ALA A 96 0.72 -0.84 3.53
CA ALA A 96 1.45 -0.76 2.28
C ALA A 96 2.69 0.11 2.41
N VAL A 97 3.78 -0.30 1.76
CA VAL A 97 5.03 0.46 1.64
C VAL A 97 5.43 0.61 0.17
N PRO A 98 6.16 1.67 -0.19
CA PRO A 98 6.54 1.93 -1.56
C PRO A 98 7.72 1.06 -2.02
N ILE A 99 7.79 0.81 -3.32
CA ILE A 99 8.93 0.27 -4.04
C ILE A 99 9.31 1.29 -5.10
N PHE A 100 10.55 1.78 -5.04
CA PHE A 100 11.07 2.80 -5.94
C PHE A 100 12.07 2.24 -6.95
N ASP A 101 12.26 2.96 -8.04
CA ASP A 101 13.41 2.75 -8.94
C ASP A 101 14.60 3.64 -8.55
N LEU A 102 15.71 3.53 -9.31
CA LEU A 102 16.93 4.33 -9.14
C LEU A 102 16.70 5.86 -9.21
N ARG A 103 15.62 6.29 -9.83
CA ARG A 103 15.27 7.71 -9.97
C ARG A 103 14.38 8.21 -8.83
N GLY A 104 14.06 7.34 -7.86
CA GLY A 104 13.12 7.65 -6.79
C GLY A 104 11.67 7.67 -7.25
N THR A 105 11.35 7.10 -8.42
CA THR A 105 9.97 7.01 -8.91
C THR A 105 9.30 5.80 -8.31
N LEU A 106 8.08 5.96 -7.78
CA LEU A 106 7.26 4.86 -7.31
C LEU A 106 6.93 3.91 -8.47
N ARG A 107 7.29 2.65 -8.34
CA ARG A 107 7.05 1.60 -9.35
C ARG A 107 5.99 0.62 -8.93
N ALA A 108 5.95 0.30 -7.66
CA ALA A 108 4.99 -0.64 -7.09
C ALA A 108 4.79 -0.36 -5.59
N THR A 109 3.87 -1.07 -5.00
CA THR A 109 3.73 -1.16 -3.56
C THR A 109 3.81 -2.63 -3.15
N ILE A 110 4.36 -2.90 -1.97
CA ILE A 110 4.18 -4.20 -1.31
C ILE A 110 3.24 -3.99 -0.14
N SER A 111 2.24 -4.85 0.01
CA SER A 111 1.27 -4.76 1.09
C SER A 111 1.13 -6.06 1.86
N LEU A 112 0.82 -5.92 3.14
CA LEU A 112 0.43 -6.99 4.04
C LEU A 112 -1.05 -6.81 4.36
N VAL A 113 -1.83 -7.88 4.17
CA VAL A 113 -3.28 -7.91 4.44
C VAL A 113 -3.56 -8.89 5.58
N GLY A 114 -4.43 -8.52 6.48
CA GLY A 114 -4.79 -9.37 7.61
C GLY A 114 -5.98 -8.84 8.40
N SER A 115 -6.29 -9.48 9.55
CA SER A 115 -7.34 -8.96 10.41
C SER A 115 -6.95 -7.60 10.99
N THR A 116 -7.92 -6.71 11.08
CA THR A 116 -7.74 -5.37 11.68
C THR A 116 -7.17 -5.46 13.10
N GLU A 117 -7.61 -6.43 13.89
CA GLU A 117 -7.15 -6.63 15.26
C GLU A 117 -5.65 -7.02 15.30
N MET A 118 -5.25 -7.99 14.47
CA MET A 118 -3.85 -8.41 14.36
C MET A 118 -2.95 -7.25 13.92
N LEU A 119 -3.39 -6.48 12.92
CA LEU A 119 -2.63 -5.33 12.42
C LEU A 119 -2.48 -4.26 13.50
N ARG A 120 -3.55 -3.90 14.22
CA ARG A 120 -3.48 -2.92 15.33
C ARG A 120 -2.52 -3.35 16.42
N SER A 121 -2.61 -4.61 16.86
CA SER A 121 -1.79 -5.14 17.96
C SER A 121 -0.30 -5.23 17.63
N ASN A 122 0.06 -5.29 16.34
CA ASN A 122 1.45 -5.52 15.90
C ASN A 122 1.94 -4.45 14.91
N LEU A 123 1.26 -3.30 14.81
CA LEU A 123 1.46 -2.32 13.73
C LEU A 123 2.93 -1.94 13.54
N ASN A 124 3.60 -1.47 14.58
CA ASN A 124 4.98 -0.99 14.48
C ASN A 124 5.94 -2.07 13.98
N ARG A 125 5.79 -3.31 14.47
CA ARG A 125 6.62 -4.43 14.04
C ARG A 125 6.35 -4.76 12.56
N MET A 126 5.09 -4.84 12.17
CA MET A 126 4.71 -5.19 10.81
C MET A 126 5.13 -4.12 9.79
N VAL A 127 4.98 -2.85 10.14
CA VAL A 127 5.48 -1.73 9.32
C VAL A 127 6.99 -1.86 9.12
N ALA A 128 7.76 -2.06 10.20
CA ALA A 128 9.22 -2.19 10.11
C ALA A 128 9.66 -3.36 9.23
N GLU A 129 9.03 -4.53 9.38
CA GLU A 129 9.33 -5.71 8.54
C GLU A 129 8.96 -5.48 7.08
N LEU A 130 7.81 -4.84 6.83
CA LEU A 130 7.37 -4.57 5.48
C LEU A 130 8.25 -3.52 4.80
N GLN A 131 8.69 -2.48 5.52
CA GLN A 131 9.65 -1.48 5.02
C GLN A 131 10.98 -2.13 4.62
N ARG A 132 11.54 -3.01 5.46
CA ARG A 132 12.76 -3.77 5.11
C ARG A 132 12.56 -4.62 3.86
N ALA A 133 11.38 -5.25 3.70
CA ALA A 133 11.07 -6.00 2.48
C ALA A 133 11.00 -5.09 1.25
N GLY A 134 10.34 -3.94 1.36
CA GLY A 134 10.25 -2.94 0.29
C GLY A 134 11.63 -2.40 -0.13
N GLU A 135 12.50 -2.07 0.84
CA GLU A 135 13.88 -1.65 0.58
C GLU A 135 14.68 -2.73 -0.14
N ARG A 136 14.56 -3.98 0.27
CA ARG A 136 15.24 -5.12 -0.41
C ARG A 136 14.79 -5.26 -1.86
N ILE A 137 13.51 -5.08 -2.15
CA ILE A 137 12.97 -5.14 -3.51
C ILE A 137 13.45 -3.93 -4.30
N THR A 138 13.36 -2.72 -3.74
CA THR A 138 13.87 -1.48 -4.33
C THR A 138 15.33 -1.64 -4.74
N ASN A 139 16.18 -2.15 -3.86
CA ASN A 139 17.59 -2.39 -4.15
C ASN A 139 17.80 -3.41 -5.29
N LYS A 140 17.02 -4.48 -5.33
CA LYS A 140 17.10 -5.48 -6.41
C LYS A 140 16.67 -4.93 -7.77
N ILE A 141 15.63 -4.11 -7.81
CA ILE A 141 15.15 -3.48 -9.06
C ILE A 141 16.15 -2.42 -9.51
N SER A 142 16.73 -1.69 -8.57
CA SER A 142 17.67 -0.63 -8.84
C SER A 142 19.04 -1.15 -9.31
N TYR A 143 19.46 -2.33 -8.84
CA TYR A 143 20.75 -2.95 -9.19
C TYR A 143 20.57 -4.40 -9.66
N PRO A 144 19.98 -4.64 -10.84
CA PRO A 144 19.61 -5.99 -11.29
C PRO A 144 20.81 -6.93 -11.53
N ASN A 145 22.06 -6.42 -11.57
CA ASN A 145 23.26 -7.17 -11.93
C ASN A 145 24.39 -7.12 -10.89
N THR A 146 24.12 -6.85 -9.63
CA THR A 146 25.14 -7.06 -8.61
C THR A 146 25.19 -8.53 -8.25
N THR A 147 25.68 -9.36 -9.18
CA THR A 147 26.23 -10.67 -8.86
C THR A 147 27.43 -10.39 -7.98
N LEU A 148 27.32 -10.68 -6.70
CA LEU A 148 28.46 -10.76 -5.81
C LEU A 148 29.42 -11.81 -6.41
N HIS A 149 30.42 -11.38 -7.18
CA HIS A 149 31.58 -12.19 -7.42
C HIS A 149 32.16 -12.52 -6.04
N LYS A 150 31.92 -13.74 -5.61
CA LYS A 150 32.66 -14.35 -4.50
C LYS A 150 34.13 -14.23 -4.88
N PHE A 151 34.86 -13.37 -4.19
CA PHE A 151 36.30 -13.44 -4.20
C PHE A 151 36.66 -14.81 -3.60
N GLN A 152 37.26 -15.66 -4.44
CA GLN A 152 38.01 -16.83 -4.03
C GLN A 152 39.35 -16.38 -3.46
#